data_ff88d3d03124995fb72e586254f6e3ca
#
_entry.id   ff88d3d03124995fb72e586254f6e3ca
#
_cell.length_a   1.000
_cell.length_b   1.000
_cell.length_c   1.000
_cell.angle_alpha   90.00
_cell.angle_beta   90.00
_cell.angle_gamma   90.00
#
_symmetry.space_group_name_H-M   'P 1'
#
loop_
_entity.id
_entity.type
_entity.pdbx_description
1 polymer ?
#
loop_
_entity_poly.entity_id
_entity_poly.type
_entity_poly.pdbx_seq_one_letter_code
_entity_poly.pdbx_strand_id
1 'polypeptide(L)'
;MDDGSTISPKASVEGFLNKLNVRLLGQLHSGPAAARNYGARHAIGNFLAFTDDDCAPSPSWLQTLAAGFDSFPDCALGGRTINGVPNNLYSTTSQLVIDYLYTHYNPNRQRATFLTSNNLALPAERFHALGGFDAAWKCAAGEDRELCDRWVSHGYRMVYVPEAVVEHFHTLTWRTFFRQHFNYGRGAFYFRRAFARRRQGPIRLERPSFYLAAIRYPFSQRQANKALAVAALIIGAQVASAAGFFWERANEIDAE
;
A
#
# COMPACT_ATOMS: atom_id res chain seq x y z
N MET A 1 -7.87 -11.56 8.85
CA MET A 1 -6.64 -11.99 9.54
C MET A 1 -6.48 -11.19 10.83
N ASP A 2 -6.33 -11.83 11.96
CA ASP A 2 -6.01 -11.18 13.24
C ASP A 2 -4.52 -11.40 13.54
N ASP A 3 -3.73 -10.32 13.58
CA ASP A 3 -2.28 -10.32 13.82
C ASP A 3 -1.96 -9.99 15.28
N GLY A 4 -2.66 -10.61 16.23
CA GLY A 4 -2.45 -10.43 17.64
C GLY A 4 -3.08 -9.15 18.19
N SER A 5 -4.29 -8.83 17.77
CA SER A 5 -5.04 -7.67 18.25
C SER A 5 -5.29 -7.75 19.76
N THR A 6 -5.18 -6.62 20.46
CA THR A 6 -5.51 -6.51 21.90
C THR A 6 -7.00 -6.70 22.17
N ILE A 7 -7.85 -6.34 21.20
CA ILE A 7 -9.30 -6.57 21.22
C ILE A 7 -9.60 -7.58 20.10
N SER A 8 -10.15 -8.75 20.48
CA SER A 8 -10.47 -9.80 19.52
C SER A 8 -11.54 -9.32 18.53
N PRO A 9 -11.34 -9.48 17.21
CA PRO A 9 -12.34 -9.15 16.19
C PRO A 9 -13.46 -10.19 16.12
N LYS A 10 -13.44 -11.23 16.94
CA LYS A 10 -14.38 -12.37 16.89
C LYS A 10 -15.85 -11.92 16.92
N ALA A 11 -16.21 -11.05 17.86
CA ALA A 11 -17.58 -10.53 17.98
C ALA A 11 -18.04 -9.78 16.73
N SER A 12 -17.14 -9.01 16.10
CA SER A 12 -17.45 -8.29 14.84
C SER A 12 -17.65 -9.25 13.67
N VAL A 13 -16.93 -10.38 13.64
CA VAL A 13 -17.03 -11.39 12.56
C VAL A 13 -18.28 -12.26 12.74
N GLU A 14 -18.66 -12.59 13.97
CA GLU A 14 -19.82 -13.47 14.27
C GLU A 14 -21.11 -13.03 13.60
N GLY A 15 -21.35 -11.71 13.50
CA GLY A 15 -22.52 -11.13 12.81
C GLY A 15 -22.60 -11.41 11.30
N PHE A 16 -21.53 -11.91 10.70
CA PHE A 16 -21.44 -12.16 9.25
C PHE A 16 -21.32 -13.64 8.90
N LEU A 17 -21.09 -14.55 9.86
CA LEU A 17 -20.86 -15.98 9.60
C LEU A 17 -22.01 -16.66 8.84
N ASN A 18 -23.25 -16.21 9.06
CA ASN A 18 -24.43 -16.72 8.35
C ASN A 18 -24.71 -16.05 7.00
N LYS A 19 -23.97 -14.99 6.67
CA LYS A 19 -24.16 -14.19 5.46
C LYS A 19 -23.03 -14.33 4.46
N LEU A 20 -21.83 -14.61 4.95
CA LEU A 20 -20.60 -14.69 4.17
C LEU A 20 -19.82 -15.94 4.58
N ASN A 21 -19.09 -16.53 3.65
CA ASN A 21 -18.13 -17.58 3.96
C ASN A 21 -16.86 -16.95 4.57
N VAL A 22 -16.91 -16.64 5.87
CA VAL A 22 -15.84 -15.97 6.60
C VAL A 22 -15.07 -16.97 7.46
N ARG A 23 -13.76 -16.91 7.39
CA ARG A 23 -12.85 -17.60 8.33
C ARG A 23 -12.00 -16.58 9.05
N LEU A 24 -12.10 -16.53 10.38
CA LEU A 24 -11.20 -15.74 11.20
C LEU A 24 -9.95 -16.57 11.51
N LEU A 25 -8.81 -16.11 11.04
CA LEU A 25 -7.49 -16.70 11.30
C LEU A 25 -6.72 -15.75 12.23
N GLY A 26 -6.07 -16.29 13.25
CA GLY A 26 -5.26 -15.56 14.20
C GLY A 26 -3.81 -16.03 14.20
N GLN A 27 -2.88 -15.11 14.45
CA GLN A 27 -1.47 -15.39 14.72
C GLN A 27 -0.93 -14.45 15.80
N LEU A 28 0.25 -14.74 16.34
CA LEU A 28 1.00 -13.78 17.14
C LEU A 28 1.47 -12.62 16.26
N HIS A 29 1.47 -11.42 16.84
CA HIS A 29 1.84 -10.19 16.09
C HIS A 29 3.17 -10.37 15.35
N SER A 30 3.10 -10.32 14.03
CA SER A 30 4.22 -10.60 13.12
C SER A 30 4.32 -9.56 11.98
N GLY A 31 3.42 -8.59 11.98
CA GLY A 31 3.34 -7.50 11.01
C GLY A 31 2.47 -7.80 9.78
N PRO A 32 2.12 -6.75 9.01
CA PRO A 32 1.11 -6.83 7.95
C PRO A 32 1.50 -7.77 6.80
N ALA A 33 2.77 -7.83 6.42
CA ALA A 33 3.27 -8.74 5.40
C ALA A 33 3.06 -10.22 5.79
N ALA A 34 3.44 -10.58 7.02
CA ALA A 34 3.26 -11.92 7.56
C ALA A 34 1.77 -12.28 7.68
N ALA A 35 0.95 -11.34 8.16
CA ALA A 35 -0.50 -11.52 8.29
C ALA A 35 -1.18 -11.77 6.93
N ARG A 36 -0.86 -10.96 5.91
CA ARG A 36 -1.39 -11.15 4.56
C ARG A 36 -0.93 -12.48 3.95
N ASN A 37 0.33 -12.85 4.13
CA ASN A 37 0.85 -14.15 3.69
C ASN A 37 0.13 -15.31 4.37
N TYR A 38 -0.14 -15.20 5.68
CA TYR A 38 -0.85 -16.23 6.41
C TYR A 38 -2.29 -16.39 5.91
N GLY A 39 -3.00 -15.28 5.68
CA GLY A 39 -4.33 -15.29 5.06
C GLY A 39 -4.32 -15.91 3.67
N ALA A 40 -3.35 -15.53 2.83
CA ALA A 40 -3.20 -16.05 1.47
C ALA A 40 -2.97 -17.57 1.42
N ARG A 41 -2.17 -18.13 2.35
CA ARG A 41 -1.98 -19.59 2.45
C ARG A 41 -3.24 -20.37 2.79
N HIS A 42 -4.22 -19.73 3.42
CA HIS A 42 -5.50 -20.34 3.79
C HIS A 42 -6.64 -20.02 2.82
N ALA A 43 -6.39 -19.16 1.85
CA ALA A 43 -7.34 -18.87 0.78
C ALA A 43 -7.42 -20.05 -0.20
N ILE A 44 -8.63 -20.28 -0.73
CA ILE A 44 -8.91 -21.40 -1.66
C ILE A 44 -9.27 -20.94 -3.07
N GLY A 45 -9.35 -19.62 -3.28
CA GLY A 45 -9.67 -19.02 -4.58
C GLY A 45 -8.46 -18.98 -5.52
N ASN A 46 -8.72 -18.94 -6.82
CA ASN A 46 -7.69 -18.78 -7.85
C ASN A 46 -7.07 -17.38 -7.85
N PHE A 47 -7.79 -16.41 -7.29
CA PHE A 47 -7.34 -15.04 -7.12
C PHE A 47 -7.39 -14.64 -5.65
N LEU A 48 -6.39 -13.88 -5.22
CA LEU A 48 -6.32 -13.26 -3.90
C LEU A 48 -6.70 -11.78 -4.05
N ALA A 49 -7.57 -11.29 -3.17
CA ALA A 49 -7.88 -9.87 -3.05
C ALA A 49 -7.55 -9.41 -1.63
N PHE A 50 -6.73 -8.36 -1.53
CA PHE A 50 -6.28 -7.77 -0.28
C PHE A 50 -6.96 -6.43 -0.04
N THR A 51 -7.41 -6.24 1.19
CA THR A 51 -7.88 -4.96 1.72
C THR A 51 -7.51 -4.87 3.20
N ASP A 52 -7.44 -3.67 3.75
CA ASP A 52 -7.11 -3.45 5.15
C ASP A 52 -8.40 -3.35 5.99
N ASP A 53 -8.30 -3.49 7.31
CA ASP A 53 -9.43 -3.51 8.25
C ASP A 53 -10.07 -2.13 8.46
N ASP A 54 -9.38 -1.06 8.11
CA ASP A 54 -9.88 0.31 8.07
C ASP A 54 -10.33 0.75 6.66
N CYS A 55 -10.56 -0.21 5.77
CA CYS A 55 -11.01 0.00 4.40
C CYS A 55 -12.43 -0.53 4.18
N ALA A 56 -13.24 0.23 3.44
CA ALA A 56 -14.57 -0.18 2.98
C ALA A 56 -14.59 -0.27 1.45
N PRO A 57 -14.56 -1.48 0.89
CA PRO A 57 -14.74 -1.69 -0.54
C PRO A 57 -16.13 -1.27 -1.02
N SER A 58 -16.21 -0.68 -2.21
CA SER A 58 -17.51 -0.38 -2.84
C SER A 58 -18.31 -1.66 -3.09
N PRO A 59 -19.64 -1.60 -3.15
CA PRO A 59 -20.48 -2.78 -3.40
C PRO A 59 -20.11 -3.55 -4.68
N SER A 60 -19.59 -2.88 -5.70
CA SER A 60 -19.16 -3.48 -6.97
C SER A 60 -17.70 -3.91 -7.00
N TRP A 61 -16.94 -3.74 -5.91
CA TRP A 61 -15.48 -3.92 -5.88
C TRP A 61 -15.02 -5.29 -6.39
N LEU A 62 -15.57 -6.38 -5.82
CA LEU A 62 -15.22 -7.74 -6.25
C LEU A 62 -15.67 -8.04 -7.69
N GLN A 63 -16.82 -7.52 -8.10
CA GLN A 63 -17.35 -7.67 -9.45
C GLN A 63 -16.45 -6.97 -10.49
N THR A 64 -15.97 -5.76 -10.14
CA THR A 64 -15.05 -4.99 -10.97
C THR A 64 -13.69 -5.70 -11.10
N LEU A 65 -13.17 -6.26 -10.00
CA LEU A 65 -11.93 -7.04 -10.04
C LEU A 65 -12.10 -8.33 -10.86
N ALA A 66 -13.22 -9.04 -10.70
CA ALA A 66 -13.51 -10.24 -11.48
C ALA A 66 -13.53 -9.94 -12.99
N ALA A 67 -14.27 -8.90 -13.42
CA ALA A 67 -14.29 -8.45 -14.82
C ALA A 67 -12.87 -8.02 -15.31
N GLY A 68 -12.07 -7.46 -14.41
CA GLY A 68 -10.66 -7.17 -14.69
C GLY A 68 -9.85 -8.44 -14.97
N PHE A 69 -10.07 -9.52 -14.23
CA PHE A 69 -9.40 -10.81 -14.48
C PHE A 69 -9.89 -11.50 -15.74
N ASP A 70 -11.14 -11.31 -16.17
CA ASP A 70 -11.61 -11.79 -17.47
C ASP A 70 -10.78 -11.21 -18.63
N SER A 71 -10.36 -9.94 -18.49
CA SER A 71 -9.56 -9.24 -19.49
C SER A 71 -8.04 -9.44 -19.30
N PHE A 72 -7.59 -9.64 -18.06
CA PHE A 72 -6.19 -9.69 -17.65
C PHE A 72 -5.96 -10.81 -16.62
N PRO A 73 -6.18 -12.10 -16.97
CA PRO A 73 -6.18 -13.22 -16.02
C PRO A 73 -4.85 -13.43 -15.32
N ASP A 74 -3.77 -13.00 -15.95
CA ASP A 74 -2.40 -13.19 -15.48
C ASP A 74 -1.79 -11.96 -14.81
N CYS A 75 -2.55 -10.88 -14.63
CA CYS A 75 -2.02 -9.62 -14.10
C CYS A 75 -2.34 -9.46 -12.62
N ALA A 76 -1.53 -8.68 -11.90
CA ALA A 76 -1.98 -8.09 -10.66
C ALA A 76 -2.85 -6.86 -10.98
N LEU A 77 -3.97 -6.74 -10.31
CA LEU A 77 -4.92 -5.63 -10.45
C LEU A 77 -4.92 -4.79 -9.18
N GLY A 78 -4.82 -3.48 -9.31
CA GLY A 78 -4.98 -2.56 -8.19
C GLY A 78 -6.06 -1.54 -8.48
N GLY A 79 -6.90 -1.26 -7.50
CA GLY A 79 -7.97 -0.28 -7.61
C GLY A 79 -7.57 1.10 -7.09
N ARG A 80 -8.54 2.00 -7.09
CA ARG A 80 -8.40 3.34 -6.53
C ARG A 80 -8.83 3.34 -5.06
N THR A 81 -7.94 3.83 -4.20
CA THR A 81 -8.27 4.11 -2.81
C THR A 81 -8.62 5.59 -2.67
N ILE A 82 -9.70 5.90 -1.98
CA ILE A 82 -10.15 7.26 -1.69
C ILE A 82 -10.21 7.50 -0.19
N ASN A 83 -10.09 8.77 0.24
CA ASN A 83 -10.14 9.12 1.65
C ASN A 83 -11.57 9.06 2.20
N GLY A 84 -11.87 8.14 3.12
CA GLY A 84 -13.15 8.00 3.82
C GLY A 84 -13.37 9.04 4.93
N VAL A 85 -12.34 9.86 5.27
CA VAL A 85 -12.40 10.92 6.31
C VAL A 85 -11.98 12.30 5.76
N PRO A 86 -12.71 12.86 4.77
CA PRO A 86 -12.29 14.04 4.00
C PRO A 86 -12.18 15.31 4.83
N ASN A 87 -12.77 15.35 6.03
CA ASN A 87 -12.67 16.49 6.95
C ASN A 87 -11.37 16.48 7.77
N ASN A 88 -10.63 15.37 7.78
CA ASN A 88 -9.33 15.28 8.43
C ASN A 88 -8.22 15.74 7.47
N LEU A 89 -7.58 16.87 7.80
CA LEU A 89 -6.55 17.47 6.94
C LEU A 89 -5.31 16.56 6.77
N TYR A 90 -4.91 15.85 7.82
CA TYR A 90 -3.76 14.93 7.78
C TYR A 90 -4.05 13.71 6.91
N SER A 91 -5.24 13.10 7.07
CA SER A 91 -5.67 11.97 6.23
C SER A 91 -5.81 12.39 4.77
N THR A 92 -6.40 13.57 4.51
CA THR A 92 -6.49 14.15 3.16
C THR A 92 -5.11 14.37 2.55
N THR A 93 -4.16 14.88 3.34
CA THR A 93 -2.78 15.08 2.86
C THR A 93 -2.11 13.75 2.56
N SER A 94 -2.24 12.75 3.45
CA SER A 94 -1.67 11.41 3.23
C SER A 94 -2.25 10.76 1.98
N GLN A 95 -3.58 10.86 1.75
CA GLN A 95 -4.21 10.36 0.52
C GLN A 95 -3.69 11.07 -0.73
N LEU A 96 -3.54 12.39 -0.71
CA LEU A 96 -3.01 13.13 -1.86
C LEU A 96 -1.55 12.76 -2.20
N VAL A 97 -0.75 12.37 -1.22
CA VAL A 97 0.58 11.80 -1.48
C VAL A 97 0.44 10.48 -2.24
N ILE A 98 -0.46 9.59 -1.83
CA ILE A 98 -0.71 8.31 -2.53
C ILE A 98 -1.26 8.56 -3.95
N ASP A 99 -2.21 9.48 -4.12
CA ASP A 99 -2.77 9.83 -5.43
C ASP A 99 -1.68 10.37 -6.39
N TYR A 100 -0.76 11.18 -5.85
CA TYR A 100 0.42 11.61 -6.61
C TYR A 100 1.31 10.45 -7.02
N LEU A 101 1.59 9.51 -6.11
CA LEU A 101 2.39 8.32 -6.42
C LEU A 101 1.73 7.46 -7.51
N TYR A 102 0.41 7.27 -7.44
CA TYR A 102 -0.34 6.57 -8.49
C TYR A 102 -0.24 7.27 -9.84
N THR A 103 -0.38 8.60 -9.86
CA THR A 103 -0.23 9.40 -11.08
C THR A 103 1.19 9.30 -11.66
N HIS A 104 2.20 9.32 -10.79
CA HIS A 104 3.60 9.30 -11.20
C HIS A 104 4.06 7.93 -11.71
N TYR A 105 3.71 6.86 -10.98
CA TYR A 105 4.19 5.51 -11.27
C TYR A 105 3.28 4.71 -12.21
N ASN A 106 2.03 5.14 -12.42
CA ASN A 106 1.06 4.46 -13.27
C ASN A 106 0.55 5.35 -14.42
N PRO A 107 1.43 6.04 -15.20
CA PRO A 107 1.00 6.87 -16.31
C PRO A 107 0.29 6.05 -17.40
N ASN A 108 0.59 4.77 -17.49
CA ASN A 108 -0.12 3.79 -18.31
C ASN A 108 -0.82 2.78 -17.39
N ARG A 109 -2.16 2.83 -17.36
CA ARG A 109 -2.98 1.95 -16.51
C ARG A 109 -2.77 0.47 -16.78
N GLN A 110 -2.48 0.07 -18.02
CA GLN A 110 -2.23 -1.33 -18.41
C GLN A 110 -0.80 -1.81 -18.13
N ARG A 111 0.06 -0.92 -17.68
CA ARG A 111 1.46 -1.19 -17.30
C ARG A 111 1.79 -0.44 -16.01
N ALA A 112 0.96 -0.65 -15.00
CA ALA A 112 1.19 -0.09 -13.68
C ALA A 112 2.51 -0.62 -13.09
N THR A 113 3.15 0.18 -12.26
CA THR A 113 4.38 -0.18 -11.56
C THR A 113 4.29 -0.01 -10.05
N PHE A 114 3.15 0.53 -9.57
CA PHE A 114 2.88 0.73 -8.17
C PHE A 114 1.39 0.52 -7.86
N LEU A 115 1.10 -0.39 -6.95
CA LEU A 115 -0.23 -0.68 -6.41
C LEU A 115 -0.11 -0.84 -4.90
N THR A 116 -1.06 -0.34 -4.14
CA THR A 116 -1.09 -0.45 -2.67
C THR A 116 -1.85 -1.70 -2.24
N SER A 117 -1.38 -2.36 -1.20
CA SER A 117 -1.93 -3.63 -0.71
C SER A 117 -3.36 -3.55 -0.15
N ASN A 118 -3.82 -2.35 0.22
CA ASN A 118 -5.19 -2.16 0.70
C ASN A 118 -6.26 -2.21 -0.41
N ASN A 119 -5.84 -2.27 -1.69
CA ASN A 119 -6.73 -2.44 -2.85
C ASN A 119 -5.98 -3.16 -3.98
N LEU A 120 -5.60 -4.40 -3.71
CA LEU A 120 -4.76 -5.23 -4.59
C LEU A 120 -5.41 -6.60 -4.78
N ALA A 121 -5.49 -7.06 -6.04
CA ALA A 121 -5.88 -8.43 -6.35
C ALA A 121 -4.91 -9.04 -7.37
N LEU A 122 -4.66 -10.37 -7.25
CA LEU A 122 -3.68 -11.03 -8.10
C LEU A 122 -3.90 -12.57 -8.15
N PRO A 123 -3.40 -13.26 -9.17
CA PRO A 123 -3.44 -14.72 -9.25
C PRO A 123 -2.71 -15.35 -8.07
N ALA A 124 -3.41 -16.26 -7.36
CA ALA A 124 -2.88 -16.93 -6.16
C ALA A 124 -1.61 -17.74 -6.47
N GLU A 125 -1.61 -18.46 -7.59
CA GLU A 125 -0.46 -19.26 -8.03
C GLU A 125 0.80 -18.40 -8.16
N ARG A 126 0.72 -17.25 -8.86
CA ARG A 126 1.85 -16.34 -9.06
C ARG A 126 2.32 -15.69 -7.78
N PHE A 127 1.36 -15.32 -6.90
CA PHE A 127 1.69 -14.79 -5.58
C PHE A 127 2.49 -15.79 -4.75
N HIS A 128 2.05 -17.05 -4.73
CA HIS A 128 2.76 -18.12 -4.01
C HIS A 128 4.10 -18.46 -4.65
N ALA A 129 4.18 -18.51 -5.98
CA ALA A 129 5.44 -18.73 -6.71
C ALA A 129 6.49 -17.66 -6.42
N LEU A 130 6.07 -16.40 -6.20
CA LEU A 130 6.95 -15.31 -5.77
C LEU A 130 7.31 -15.35 -4.28
N GLY A 131 6.69 -16.22 -3.46
CA GLY A 131 6.90 -16.29 -2.01
C GLY A 131 6.06 -15.28 -1.21
N GLY A 132 5.08 -14.60 -1.84
CA GLY A 132 4.21 -13.63 -1.17
C GLY A 132 4.87 -12.29 -0.88
N PHE A 133 4.39 -11.57 0.14
CA PHE A 133 5.05 -10.37 0.66
C PHE A 133 6.34 -10.75 1.40
N ASP A 134 7.36 -9.90 1.36
CA ASP A 134 8.57 -10.11 2.13
C ASP A 134 8.31 -9.87 3.63
N ALA A 135 8.20 -10.95 4.41
CA ALA A 135 7.92 -10.92 5.84
C ALA A 135 9.17 -10.64 6.71
N ALA A 136 10.36 -10.63 6.13
CA ALA A 136 11.56 -10.14 6.83
C ALA A 136 11.47 -8.63 7.10
N TRP A 137 10.55 -7.96 6.45
CA TRP A 137 10.23 -6.55 6.56
C TRP A 137 9.48 -6.26 7.86
N LYS A 138 10.17 -5.76 8.87
CA LYS A 138 9.60 -5.52 10.21
C LYS A 138 8.82 -4.21 10.32
N CYS A 139 8.91 -3.34 9.33
CA CYS A 139 8.24 -2.04 9.31
C CYS A 139 6.97 -2.12 8.45
N ALA A 140 5.85 -1.62 8.95
CA ALA A 140 4.60 -1.55 8.18
C ALA A 140 4.68 -0.41 7.15
N ALA A 141 5.48 -0.58 6.11
CA ALA A 141 5.53 0.32 4.94
C ALA A 141 6.49 -0.20 3.87
N GLY A 142 6.09 -0.18 2.62
CA GLY A 142 6.93 -0.50 1.46
C GLY A 142 6.94 -1.97 1.05
N GLU A 143 6.27 -2.86 1.78
CA GLU A 143 6.11 -4.27 1.43
C GLU A 143 5.31 -4.46 0.14
N ASP A 144 4.33 -3.60 -0.11
CA ASP A 144 3.54 -3.56 -1.33
C ASP A 144 4.40 -3.10 -2.53
N ARG A 145 5.22 -2.08 -2.33
CA ARG A 145 6.13 -1.58 -3.36
C ARG A 145 7.21 -2.59 -3.72
N GLU A 146 7.71 -3.33 -2.73
CA GLU A 146 8.66 -4.42 -2.93
C GLU A 146 8.02 -5.56 -3.75
N LEU A 147 6.80 -5.97 -3.39
CA LEU A 147 6.05 -6.98 -4.13
C LEU A 147 5.80 -6.54 -5.57
N CYS A 148 5.38 -5.27 -5.80
CA CYS A 148 5.17 -4.72 -7.13
C CYS A 148 6.44 -4.78 -7.98
N ASP A 149 7.59 -4.37 -7.44
CA ASP A 149 8.86 -4.42 -8.18
C ASP A 149 9.29 -5.86 -8.47
N ARG A 150 9.15 -6.76 -7.50
CA ARG A 150 9.46 -8.17 -7.68
C ARG A 150 8.54 -8.83 -8.71
N TRP A 151 7.24 -8.49 -8.70
CA TRP A 151 6.25 -8.93 -9.67
C TRP A 151 6.65 -8.53 -11.10
N VAL A 152 6.96 -7.26 -11.32
CA VAL A 152 7.40 -6.75 -12.62
C VAL A 152 8.75 -7.34 -13.04
N SER A 153 9.67 -7.53 -12.09
CA SER A 153 11.00 -8.12 -12.37
C SER A 153 10.94 -9.57 -12.86
N HIS A 154 9.88 -10.31 -12.50
CA HIS A 154 9.61 -11.66 -13.03
C HIS A 154 8.84 -11.65 -14.37
N GLY A 155 8.67 -10.48 -14.98
CA GLY A 155 7.98 -10.35 -16.27
C GLY A 155 6.45 -10.32 -16.16
N TYR A 156 5.90 -10.29 -14.94
CA TYR A 156 4.46 -10.22 -14.73
C TYR A 156 3.95 -8.78 -14.87
N ARG A 157 2.76 -8.63 -15.44
CA ARG A 157 2.14 -7.32 -15.63
C ARG A 157 1.27 -6.92 -14.44
N MET A 158 1.13 -5.61 -14.25
CA MET A 158 0.18 -5.02 -13.33
C MET A 158 -0.73 -4.05 -14.08
N VAL A 159 -2.00 -3.99 -13.67
CA VAL A 159 -3.03 -3.13 -14.27
C VAL A 159 -3.69 -2.30 -13.18
N TYR A 160 -3.80 -1.01 -13.41
CA TYR A 160 -4.56 -0.11 -12.55
C TYR A 160 -6.01 -0.03 -13.02
N VAL A 161 -6.95 -0.46 -12.18
CA VAL A 161 -8.41 -0.53 -12.40
C VAL A 161 -9.10 0.48 -11.48
N PRO A 162 -9.13 1.79 -11.82
CA PRO A 162 -9.63 2.84 -10.93
C PRO A 162 -11.12 2.71 -10.60
N GLU A 163 -11.86 1.88 -11.31
CA GLU A 163 -13.26 1.54 -11.08
C GLU A 163 -13.44 0.63 -9.85
N ALA A 164 -12.42 -0.14 -9.47
CA ALA A 164 -12.39 -0.92 -8.23
C ALA A 164 -12.05 0.02 -7.05
N VAL A 165 -13.08 0.60 -6.44
CA VAL A 165 -12.92 1.64 -5.43
C VAL A 165 -12.95 1.06 -4.02
N VAL A 166 -12.04 1.55 -3.17
CA VAL A 166 -12.01 1.29 -1.73
C VAL A 166 -11.94 2.64 -0.99
N GLU A 167 -12.77 2.82 0.03
CA GLU A 167 -12.70 3.97 0.94
C GLU A 167 -11.82 3.61 2.14
N HIS A 168 -10.84 4.45 2.45
CA HIS A 168 -9.91 4.24 3.55
C HIS A 168 -10.20 5.21 4.71
N PHE A 169 -10.56 4.66 5.87
CA PHE A 169 -11.06 5.40 7.05
C PHE A 169 -9.99 5.61 8.13
N HIS A 170 -8.76 5.90 7.76
CA HIS A 170 -7.71 6.14 8.74
C HIS A 170 -7.72 7.59 9.24
N THR A 171 -8.12 7.78 10.49
CA THR A 171 -8.09 9.10 11.14
C THR A 171 -6.70 9.40 11.67
N LEU A 172 -6.06 10.43 11.13
CA LEU A 172 -4.72 10.83 11.55
C LEU A 172 -4.74 12.07 12.45
N THR A 173 -3.91 12.05 13.48
CA THR A 173 -3.47 13.23 14.24
C THR A 173 -2.14 13.73 13.68
N TRP A 174 -1.67 14.91 14.08
CA TRP A 174 -0.35 15.39 13.68
C TRP A 174 0.77 14.40 14.07
N ARG A 175 0.70 13.78 15.26
CA ARG A 175 1.69 12.79 15.73
C ARG A 175 1.68 11.52 14.90
N THR A 176 0.50 10.97 14.63
CA THR A 176 0.38 9.73 13.84
C THR A 176 0.72 9.97 12.38
N PHE A 177 0.40 11.15 11.82
CA PHE A 177 0.77 11.56 10.48
C PHE A 177 2.30 11.58 10.29
N PHE A 178 3.04 12.30 11.14
CA PHE A 178 4.50 12.36 11.01
C PHE A 178 5.17 11.01 11.29
N ARG A 179 4.67 10.23 12.26
CA ARG A 179 5.14 8.86 12.51
C ARG A 179 4.91 7.96 11.30
N GLN A 180 3.77 8.04 10.64
CA GLN A 180 3.46 7.28 9.44
C GLN A 180 4.45 7.61 8.31
N HIS A 181 4.67 8.91 8.05
CA HIS A 181 5.61 9.32 7.00
C HIS A 181 7.07 9.00 7.34
N PHE A 182 7.46 9.05 8.61
CA PHE A 182 8.76 8.55 9.05
C PHE A 182 8.90 7.04 8.75
N ASN A 183 7.89 6.23 9.06
CA ASN A 183 7.88 4.81 8.73
C ASN A 183 7.89 4.57 7.21
N TYR A 184 7.20 5.39 6.41
CA TYR A 184 7.29 5.34 4.96
C TYR A 184 8.72 5.58 4.46
N GLY A 185 9.46 6.48 5.11
CA GLY A 185 10.88 6.68 4.84
C GLY A 185 11.73 5.46 5.14
N ARG A 186 11.52 4.81 6.30
CA ARG A 186 12.17 3.55 6.65
C ARG A 186 11.88 2.47 5.60
N GLY A 187 10.60 2.29 5.26
CA GLY A 187 10.17 1.36 4.22
C GLY A 187 10.79 1.66 2.84
N ALA A 188 10.91 2.95 2.49
CA ALA A 188 11.55 3.35 1.25
C ALA A 188 13.04 2.98 1.21
N PHE A 189 13.75 3.00 2.33
CA PHE A 189 15.14 2.53 2.41
C PHE A 189 15.22 1.03 2.11
N TYR A 190 14.44 0.20 2.78
CA TYR A 190 14.40 -1.25 2.53
C TYR A 190 14.05 -1.58 1.08
N PHE A 191 12.97 -0.99 0.57
CA PHE A 191 12.57 -1.17 -0.82
C PHE A 191 13.72 -0.84 -1.78
N ARG A 192 14.37 0.33 -1.62
CA ARG A 192 15.44 0.77 -2.52
C ARG A 192 16.68 -0.12 -2.41
N ARG A 193 16.96 -0.64 -1.23
CA ARG A 193 18.04 -1.62 -1.02
C ARG A 193 17.72 -2.93 -1.74
N ALA A 194 16.50 -3.48 -1.59
CA ALA A 194 16.07 -4.68 -2.28
C ALA A 194 16.10 -4.48 -3.81
N PHE A 195 15.62 -3.33 -4.29
CA PHE A 195 15.67 -2.93 -5.69
C PHE A 195 17.10 -2.85 -6.22
N ALA A 196 18.01 -2.21 -5.49
CA ALA A 196 19.41 -2.08 -5.86
C ALA A 196 20.12 -3.45 -5.92
N ARG A 197 19.84 -4.33 -4.96
CA ARG A 197 20.37 -5.71 -4.95
C ARG A 197 19.91 -6.51 -6.16
N ARG A 198 18.61 -6.47 -6.51
CA ARG A 198 18.08 -7.17 -7.70
C ARG A 198 18.70 -6.69 -9.01
N ARG A 199 19.00 -5.42 -9.11
CA ARG A 199 19.56 -4.78 -10.32
C ARG A 199 21.08 -4.61 -10.28
N GLN A 200 21.75 -5.13 -9.25
CA GLN A 200 23.19 -5.03 -9.05
C GLN A 200 23.72 -3.58 -9.20
N GLY A 201 22.98 -2.62 -8.63
CA GLY A 201 23.25 -1.20 -8.78
C GLY A 201 23.16 -0.42 -7.47
N PRO A 202 23.51 0.87 -7.47
CA PRO A 202 23.46 1.69 -6.28
C PRO A 202 22.02 2.02 -5.86
N ILE A 203 21.82 2.32 -4.58
CA ILE A 203 20.57 2.91 -4.08
C ILE A 203 20.40 4.29 -4.72
N ARG A 204 19.32 4.48 -5.48
CA ARG A 204 19.00 5.76 -6.14
C ARG A 204 17.75 6.38 -5.51
N LEU A 205 17.81 7.68 -5.25
CA LEU A 205 16.65 8.49 -4.86
C LEU A 205 15.94 9.02 -6.11
N GLU A 206 14.68 9.45 -5.94
CA GLU A 206 13.97 10.16 -7.00
C GLU A 206 14.64 11.50 -7.32
N ARG A 207 14.42 12.00 -8.52
CA ARG A 207 14.92 13.31 -8.93
C ARG A 207 14.26 14.41 -8.10
N PRO A 208 14.91 15.55 -7.86
CA PRO A 208 14.30 16.68 -7.12
C PRO A 208 12.96 17.13 -7.70
N SER A 209 12.77 17.03 -9.02
CA SER A 209 11.51 17.34 -9.70
C SER A 209 10.33 16.51 -9.21
N PHE A 210 10.56 15.27 -8.79
CA PHE A 210 9.54 14.41 -8.21
C PHE A 210 8.98 15.01 -6.91
N TYR A 211 9.84 15.44 -6.00
CA TYR A 211 9.45 16.03 -4.73
C TYR A 211 8.75 17.38 -4.90
N LEU A 212 9.24 18.20 -5.83
CA LEU A 212 8.60 19.48 -6.18
C LEU A 212 7.22 19.29 -6.81
N ALA A 213 7.06 18.26 -7.65
CA ALA A 213 5.77 17.94 -8.24
C ALA A 213 4.77 17.47 -7.18
N ALA A 214 5.19 16.67 -6.19
CA ALA A 214 4.35 16.28 -5.05
C ALA A 214 3.83 17.51 -4.26
N ILE A 215 4.70 18.51 -4.00
CA ILE A 215 4.32 19.76 -3.31
C ILE A 215 3.31 20.58 -4.13
N ARG A 216 3.43 20.56 -5.46
CA ARG A 216 2.54 21.30 -6.37
C ARG A 216 1.22 20.57 -6.63
N TYR A 217 1.17 19.26 -6.42
CA TYR A 217 0.01 18.43 -6.75
C TYR A 217 -1.31 18.90 -6.14
N PRO A 218 -1.39 19.35 -4.86
CA PRO A 218 -2.64 19.85 -4.28
C PRO A 218 -3.26 21.04 -5.03
N PHE A 219 -2.46 21.88 -5.69
CA PHE A 219 -2.95 23.05 -6.42
C PHE A 219 -3.65 22.69 -7.73
N SER A 220 -3.38 21.49 -8.27
CA SER A 220 -4.07 20.96 -9.45
C SER A 220 -5.37 20.21 -9.11
N GLN A 221 -5.63 19.99 -7.82
CA GLN A 221 -6.81 19.27 -7.35
C GLN A 221 -7.94 20.24 -6.96
N ARG A 222 -9.19 19.74 -6.89
CA ARG A 222 -10.38 20.56 -6.59
C ARG A 222 -10.40 21.20 -5.18
N GLN A 223 -9.41 20.95 -4.34
CA GLN A 223 -9.32 21.46 -2.96
C GLN A 223 -8.41 22.70 -2.84
N ALA A 224 -8.47 23.61 -3.79
CA ALA A 224 -7.59 24.79 -3.85
C ALA A 224 -7.60 25.65 -2.58
N ASN A 225 -8.71 25.71 -1.83
CA ASN A 225 -8.83 26.48 -0.59
C ASN A 225 -7.95 25.93 0.56
N LYS A 226 -7.57 24.63 0.54
CA LYS A 226 -6.68 24.00 1.52
C LYS A 226 -5.28 23.71 0.94
N ALA A 227 -5.05 24.04 -0.32
CA ALA A 227 -3.84 23.63 -1.05
C ALA A 227 -2.54 24.09 -0.38
N LEU A 228 -2.49 25.30 0.18
CA LEU A 228 -1.31 25.79 0.91
C LEU A 228 -1.02 24.97 2.18
N ALA A 229 -2.04 24.70 2.99
CA ALA A 229 -1.88 23.90 4.21
C ALA A 229 -1.45 22.47 3.87
N VAL A 230 -2.07 21.88 2.85
CA VAL A 230 -1.71 20.54 2.36
C VAL A 230 -0.29 20.53 1.80
N ALA A 231 0.13 21.52 1.03
CA ALA A 231 1.49 21.62 0.50
C ALA A 231 2.53 21.72 1.63
N ALA A 232 2.25 22.53 2.67
CA ALA A 232 3.10 22.61 3.86
C ALA A 232 3.20 21.27 4.60
N LEU A 233 2.09 20.54 4.74
CA LEU A 233 2.09 19.20 5.32
C LEU A 233 2.84 18.19 4.44
N ILE A 234 2.76 18.27 3.12
CA ILE A 234 3.57 17.43 2.20
C ILE A 234 5.06 17.69 2.39
N ILE A 235 5.47 18.95 2.54
CA ILE A 235 6.88 19.28 2.86
C ILE A 235 7.29 18.60 4.16
N GLY A 236 6.49 18.75 5.22
CA GLY A 236 6.75 18.09 6.50
C GLY A 236 6.80 16.55 6.39
N ALA A 237 5.90 15.96 5.62
CA ALA A 237 5.88 14.53 5.32
C ALA A 237 7.15 14.07 4.60
N GLN A 238 7.65 14.84 3.63
CA GLN A 238 8.90 14.55 2.93
C GLN A 238 10.10 14.63 3.87
N VAL A 239 10.14 15.63 4.77
CA VAL A 239 11.20 15.73 5.80
C VAL A 239 11.14 14.53 6.74
N ALA A 240 9.96 14.16 7.23
CA ALA A 240 9.80 12.98 8.09
C ALA A 240 10.23 11.68 7.35
N SER A 241 9.87 11.54 6.07
CA SER A 241 10.28 10.39 5.27
C SER A 241 11.79 10.36 5.02
N ALA A 242 12.41 11.51 4.75
CA ALA A 242 13.87 11.60 4.64
C ALA A 242 14.56 11.22 5.97
N ALA A 243 14.05 11.73 7.10
CA ALA A 243 14.56 11.37 8.41
C ALA A 243 14.47 9.86 8.67
N GLY A 244 13.32 9.23 8.36
CA GLY A 244 13.13 7.78 8.49
C GLY A 244 14.07 6.97 7.60
N PHE A 245 14.27 7.41 6.36
CA PHE A 245 15.19 6.78 5.42
C PHE A 245 16.64 6.78 5.92
N PHE A 246 17.13 7.93 6.34
CA PHE A 246 18.52 8.04 6.82
C PHE A 246 18.73 7.41 8.19
N TRP A 247 17.70 7.43 9.05
CA TRP A 247 17.72 6.72 10.32
C TRP A 247 17.90 5.21 10.12
N GLU A 248 17.12 4.61 9.21
CA GLU A 248 17.23 3.18 8.92
C GLU A 248 18.59 2.83 8.29
N ARG A 249 19.06 3.69 7.38
CA ARG A 249 20.38 3.52 6.75
C ARG A 249 21.52 3.55 7.78
N ALA A 250 21.46 4.43 8.77
CA ALA A 250 22.47 4.52 9.82
C ALA A 250 22.48 3.27 10.71
N ASN A 251 21.29 2.83 11.16
CA ASN A 251 21.19 1.65 12.02
C ASN A 251 21.56 0.32 11.32
N GLU A 252 21.54 0.28 10.00
CA GLU A 252 21.99 -0.90 9.27
C GLU A 252 23.52 -0.98 9.19
N ILE A 253 24.18 0.16 9.04
CA ILE A 253 25.66 0.24 9.03
C ILE A 253 26.23 -0.22 10.37
N ASP A 254 25.52 0.04 11.48
CA ASP A 254 25.93 -0.39 12.82
C ASP A 254 25.67 -1.88 13.10
N ALA A 255 24.96 -2.58 12.22
CA ALA A 255 24.58 -3.99 12.37
C ALA A 255 25.39 -4.95 11.45
N GLU A 256 26.16 -4.43 10.50
CA GLU A 256 27.11 -5.14 9.64
C GLU A 256 28.53 -5.07 10.24
#